data_98afc1282e4ebd61e0291cb3640133e4
#
_entry.id   98afc1282e4ebd61e0291cb3640133e4
#
_cell.length_a   1.000
_cell.length_b   1.000
_cell.length_c   1.000
_cell.angle_alpha   90.00
_cell.angle_beta   90.00
_cell.angle_gamma   90.00
#
_symmetry.space_group_name_H-M   'P 1'
#
loop_
_entity.id
_entity.type
_entity.pdbx_description
1 polymer ?
#
loop_
_entity_poly.entity_id
_entity_poly.type
_entity_poly.pdbx_seq_one_letter_code
_entity_poly.pdbx_strand_id
1 'polypeptide(L)'
;MSYILITNRDGVSLSLVHADDEGAYLAHHGVKNQRWGVRRFQNPDGSLTQLGAKRRHYQTTLNDLDKKSTKGMAQYMRTNAKLAKSEKKSSKYLDKYEKDKSPRNKNKAEKSEKKSAELLNKSKLQAKSIKDTDSKIRKTTDAALKSGYNVSARKIYRNHDNARDFASIALFGIPGLAANMAYNNKKYGHNYPAKNPNGSITYQNPMMVQGNKYRVTKNKYADAEYARSLAEKVDKRKDKK
;
A
#
# COMPACT_ATOMS: atom_id res chain seq x y z
N MET A 1 -21.48 -12.57 48.30
CA MET A 1 -20.27 -12.16 47.52
C MET A 1 -20.15 -13.10 46.35
N SER A 2 -20.43 -12.60 45.18
CA SER A 2 -20.37 -13.39 43.92
C SER A 2 -19.08 -13.09 43.19
N TYR A 3 -18.31 -14.10 42.85
CA TYR A 3 -17.07 -13.98 42.10
C TYR A 3 -17.28 -14.57 40.70
N ILE A 4 -16.83 -13.88 39.65
CA ILE A 4 -16.87 -14.39 38.29
C ILE A 4 -15.45 -14.82 37.89
N LEU A 5 -15.31 -16.09 37.55
CA LEU A 5 -14.07 -16.68 37.07
C LEU A 5 -14.01 -16.53 35.52
N ILE A 6 -13.06 -15.80 35.04
CA ILE A 6 -12.85 -15.67 33.57
C ILE A 6 -11.58 -16.43 33.20
N THR A 7 -11.74 -17.52 32.45
CA THR A 7 -10.61 -18.30 31.90
C THR A 7 -10.38 -17.91 30.43
N ASN A 8 -9.12 -17.64 30.08
CA ASN A 8 -8.73 -17.49 28.69
C ASN A 8 -8.54 -18.85 28.01
N ARG A 9 -8.75 -18.93 26.70
CA ARG A 9 -8.67 -20.14 25.87
C ARG A 9 -7.32 -20.85 25.93
N ASP A 10 -6.28 -20.19 26.40
CA ASP A 10 -4.91 -20.70 26.51
C ASP A 10 -4.50 -21.07 27.96
N GLY A 11 -5.46 -21.17 28.87
CA GLY A 11 -5.27 -21.74 30.21
C GLY A 11 -4.39 -20.96 31.19
N VAL A 12 -4.05 -19.70 30.91
CA VAL A 12 -3.17 -18.89 31.75
C VAL A 12 -3.83 -17.59 32.17
N SER A 13 -3.87 -17.44 33.49
CA SER A 13 -4.26 -16.33 34.36
C SER A 13 -5.73 -16.13 34.65
N LEU A 14 -6.03 -16.51 35.88
CA LEU A 14 -7.25 -16.23 36.61
C LEU A 14 -7.20 -14.81 37.20
N SER A 15 -8.18 -13.98 36.92
CA SER A 15 -8.46 -12.79 37.69
C SER A 15 -9.84 -12.94 38.35
N LEU A 16 -9.85 -12.95 39.68
CA LEU A 16 -11.08 -12.83 40.45
C LEU A 16 -11.55 -11.38 40.45
N VAL A 17 -12.76 -11.15 39.92
CA VAL A 17 -13.39 -9.84 39.94
C VAL A 17 -14.58 -9.87 40.89
N HIS A 18 -14.62 -8.94 41.84
CA HIS A 18 -15.77 -8.72 42.71
C HIS A 18 -16.94 -8.20 41.86
N ALA A 19 -18.09 -8.86 41.95
CA ALA A 19 -19.27 -8.51 41.14
C ALA A 19 -19.98 -7.23 41.58
N ASP A 20 -19.65 -6.69 42.75
CA ASP A 20 -20.37 -5.59 43.39
C ASP A 20 -19.61 -4.24 43.28
N ASP A 21 -18.49 -4.19 42.56
CA ASP A 21 -17.75 -2.96 42.34
C ASP A 21 -18.34 -2.25 41.12
N GLU A 22 -19.11 -1.19 41.30
CA GLU A 22 -19.62 -0.30 40.24
C GLU A 22 -18.48 0.35 39.42
N GLY A 23 -17.25 -0.06 39.64
CA GLY A 23 -16.05 0.34 38.93
C GLY A 23 -15.20 -0.83 38.44
N ALA A 24 -15.74 -2.04 38.28
CA ALA A 24 -14.98 -3.19 37.80
C ALA A 24 -14.39 -2.95 36.40
N TYR A 25 -13.13 -2.64 36.39
CA TYR A 25 -12.35 -2.47 35.19
C TYR A 25 -11.79 -3.80 34.75
N LEU A 26 -12.24 -4.29 33.60
CA LEU A 26 -11.51 -5.32 32.88
C LEU A 26 -10.15 -4.73 32.45
N ALA A 27 -9.11 -5.08 33.22
CA ALA A 27 -7.75 -4.69 32.89
C ALA A 27 -7.34 -5.37 31.57
N HIS A 28 -7.38 -4.64 30.47
CA HIS A 28 -6.73 -5.09 29.25
C HIS A 28 -5.23 -5.21 29.50
N HIS A 29 -4.66 -6.38 29.16
CA HIS A 29 -3.22 -6.57 29.16
C HIS A 29 -2.52 -5.41 28.44
N GLY A 30 -1.85 -4.56 29.19
CA GLY A 30 -0.93 -3.54 28.70
C GLY A 30 -1.20 -2.09 29.08
N VAL A 31 -2.35 -1.70 29.60
CA VAL A 31 -2.57 -0.31 30.03
C VAL A 31 -3.35 -0.26 31.35
N LYS A 32 -2.63 0.04 32.44
CA LYS A 32 -3.20 0.25 33.77
C LYS A 32 -4.24 1.39 33.69
N ASN A 33 -5.45 1.20 34.22
CA ASN A 33 -6.54 2.18 34.30
C ASN A 33 -7.24 2.57 32.98
N GLN A 34 -7.23 1.73 31.96
CA GLN A 34 -8.01 1.99 30.77
C GLN A 34 -9.44 1.44 30.91
N ARG A 35 -10.46 2.30 30.78
CA ARG A 35 -11.88 1.90 30.76
C ARG A 35 -12.17 0.97 29.58
N TRP A 36 -13.00 -0.03 29.80
CA TRP A 36 -13.44 -0.95 28.74
C TRP A 36 -14.11 -0.19 27.59
N GLY A 37 -13.74 -0.47 26.35
CA GLY A 37 -14.27 0.22 25.17
C GLY A 37 -13.52 1.49 24.75
N VAL A 38 -12.70 2.11 25.61
CA VAL A 38 -11.89 3.27 25.26
C VAL A 38 -10.54 2.80 24.69
N ARG A 39 -10.35 2.98 23.41
CA ARG A 39 -9.05 2.69 22.78
C ARG A 39 -8.03 3.76 23.15
N ARG A 40 -6.75 3.39 23.24
CA ARG A 40 -5.62 4.23 23.71
C ARG A 40 -5.55 5.64 23.06
N PHE A 41 -6.17 5.84 21.91
CA PHE A 41 -6.15 7.09 21.15
C PHE A 41 -7.56 7.67 20.94
N GLN A 42 -8.52 7.27 21.79
CA GLN A 42 -9.89 7.78 21.78
C GLN A 42 -10.20 8.46 23.10
N ASN A 43 -10.98 9.52 23.01
CA ASN A 43 -11.61 10.16 24.16
C ASN A 43 -12.78 9.29 24.69
N PRO A 44 -13.30 9.55 25.89
CA PRO A 44 -14.44 8.81 26.44
C PRO A 44 -15.70 8.84 25.56
N ASP A 45 -15.88 9.90 24.77
CA ASP A 45 -16.97 10.10 23.81
C ASP A 45 -16.78 9.32 22.49
N GLY A 46 -15.67 8.55 22.34
CA GLY A 46 -15.34 7.82 21.13
C GLY A 46 -14.62 8.62 20.07
N SER A 47 -14.47 9.93 20.23
CA SER A 47 -13.68 10.77 19.33
C SER A 47 -12.19 10.45 19.43
N LEU A 48 -11.41 10.79 18.40
CA LEU A 48 -9.97 10.59 18.42
C LEU A 48 -9.29 11.68 19.24
N THR A 49 -8.37 11.29 20.12
CA THR A 49 -7.43 12.24 20.70
C THR A 49 -6.58 12.88 19.60
N GLN A 50 -5.98 14.05 19.88
CA GLN A 50 -5.09 14.71 18.92
C GLN A 50 -3.96 13.79 18.42
N LEU A 51 -3.38 12.98 19.31
CA LEU A 51 -2.39 11.97 18.96
C LEU A 51 -2.99 10.85 18.09
N GLY A 52 -4.21 10.42 18.41
CA GLY A 52 -4.94 9.43 17.62
C GLY A 52 -5.26 9.92 16.22
N ALA A 53 -5.67 11.18 16.09
CA ALA A 53 -5.95 11.82 14.81
C ALA A 53 -4.69 11.91 13.93
N LYS A 54 -3.55 12.39 14.50
CA LYS A 54 -2.25 12.42 13.79
C LYS A 54 -1.80 11.03 13.34
N ARG A 55 -1.89 10.03 14.24
CA ARG A 55 -1.57 8.65 13.91
C ARG A 55 -2.41 8.13 12.73
N ARG A 56 -3.75 8.33 12.81
CA ARG A 56 -4.69 7.92 11.76
C ARG A 56 -4.38 8.61 10.45
N HIS A 57 -4.07 9.90 10.49
CA HIS A 57 -3.69 10.68 9.30
C HIS A 57 -2.47 10.06 8.61
N TYR A 58 -1.36 9.82 9.30
CA TYR A 58 -0.19 9.19 8.70
C TYR A 58 -0.50 7.80 8.13
N GLN A 59 -1.24 6.97 8.87
CA GLN A 59 -1.59 5.62 8.43
C GLN A 59 -2.47 5.63 7.17
N THR A 60 -3.47 6.50 7.11
CA THR A 60 -4.36 6.65 5.96
C THR A 60 -3.59 7.18 4.76
N THR A 61 -2.81 8.25 4.94
CA THR A 61 -2.00 8.85 3.87
C THR A 61 -1.01 7.83 3.28
N LEU A 62 -0.29 7.08 4.11
CA LEU A 62 0.66 6.07 3.63
C LEU A 62 -0.05 4.95 2.86
N ASN A 63 -1.19 4.47 3.36
CA ASN A 63 -1.96 3.42 2.67
C ASN A 63 -2.55 3.91 1.34
N ASP A 64 -2.96 5.17 1.25
CA ASP A 64 -3.52 5.73 0.02
C ASP A 64 -2.43 6.03 -1.02
N LEU A 65 -1.27 6.52 -0.58
CA LEU A 65 -0.11 6.67 -1.45
C LEU A 65 0.37 5.33 -1.99
N ASP A 66 0.42 4.28 -1.14
CA ASP A 66 0.80 2.93 -1.59
C ASP A 66 -0.22 2.36 -2.58
N LYS A 67 -1.52 2.53 -2.34
CA LYS A 67 -2.56 2.16 -3.32
C LYS A 67 -2.34 2.86 -4.65
N LYS A 68 -2.01 4.15 -4.63
CA LYS A 68 -1.73 4.95 -5.82
C LYS A 68 -0.48 4.46 -6.54
N SER A 69 0.62 4.22 -5.82
CA SER A 69 1.87 3.69 -6.38
C SER A 69 1.64 2.31 -7.00
N THR A 70 0.99 1.40 -6.28
CA THR A 70 0.69 0.04 -6.75
C THR A 70 -0.21 0.03 -7.99
N LYS A 71 -1.24 0.90 -8.04
CA LYS A 71 -2.09 1.08 -9.22
C LYS A 71 -1.29 1.64 -10.40
N GLY A 72 -0.44 2.62 -10.13
CA GLY A 72 0.48 3.19 -11.12
C GLY A 72 1.42 2.12 -11.70
N MET A 73 1.99 1.28 -10.85
CA MET A 73 2.86 0.16 -11.26
C MET A 73 2.11 -0.83 -12.15
N ALA A 74 0.88 -1.22 -11.79
CA ALA A 74 0.06 -2.10 -12.62
C ALA A 74 -0.21 -1.49 -14.02
N GLN A 75 -0.50 -0.20 -14.07
CA GLN A 75 -0.71 0.51 -15.34
C GLN A 75 0.57 0.60 -16.17
N TYR A 76 1.71 0.89 -15.54
CA TYR A 76 3.02 0.91 -16.16
C TYR A 76 3.37 -0.43 -16.79
N MET A 77 3.19 -1.53 -16.05
CA MET A 77 3.41 -2.89 -16.56
C MET A 77 2.54 -3.20 -17.77
N ARG A 78 1.24 -2.85 -17.72
CA ARG A 78 0.31 -3.03 -18.85
C ARG A 78 0.72 -2.22 -20.07
N THR A 79 1.21 -1.00 -19.87
CA THR A 79 1.70 -0.14 -20.96
C THR A 79 2.95 -0.76 -21.58
N ASN A 80 3.89 -1.24 -20.78
CA ASN A 80 5.10 -1.91 -21.25
C ASN A 80 4.78 -3.22 -22.00
N ALA A 81 3.76 -3.98 -21.53
CA ALA A 81 3.27 -5.15 -22.26
C ALA A 81 2.78 -4.81 -23.67
N LYS A 82 2.03 -3.71 -23.78
CA LYS A 82 1.54 -3.22 -25.08
C LYS A 82 2.70 -2.69 -25.94
N LEU A 83 3.66 -2.01 -25.31
CA LEU A 83 4.86 -1.50 -25.99
C LEU A 83 5.66 -2.64 -26.60
N ALA A 84 6.03 -3.67 -25.85
CA ALA A 84 6.78 -4.81 -26.35
C ALA A 84 6.06 -5.52 -27.53
N LYS A 85 4.73 -5.65 -27.44
CA LYS A 85 3.93 -6.20 -28.55
C LYS A 85 3.92 -5.28 -29.77
N SER A 86 3.92 -3.96 -29.55
CA SER A 86 3.96 -2.96 -30.62
C SER A 86 5.33 -2.95 -31.31
N GLU A 87 6.42 -2.99 -30.53
CA GLU A 87 7.79 -3.06 -31.02
C GLU A 87 8.04 -4.31 -31.88
N LYS A 88 7.58 -5.49 -31.40
CA LYS A 88 7.66 -6.74 -32.18
C LYS A 88 6.88 -6.63 -33.51
N LYS A 89 5.75 -5.90 -33.54
CA LYS A 89 5.01 -5.67 -34.79
C LYS A 89 5.73 -4.68 -35.70
N SER A 90 6.32 -3.65 -35.11
CA SER A 90 7.08 -2.64 -35.83
C SER A 90 8.27 -3.27 -36.56
N SER A 91 9.08 -4.06 -35.84
CA SER A 91 10.18 -4.82 -36.42
C SER A 91 9.70 -5.68 -37.58
N LYS A 92 8.63 -6.46 -37.39
CA LYS A 92 8.07 -7.31 -38.46
C LYS A 92 7.60 -6.52 -39.71
N TYR A 93 7.09 -5.29 -39.51
CA TYR A 93 6.67 -4.47 -40.65
C TYR A 93 7.85 -3.79 -41.33
N LEU A 94 8.90 -3.42 -40.59
CA LEU A 94 10.16 -2.94 -41.15
C LEU A 94 10.84 -4.02 -41.98
N ASP A 95 10.96 -5.25 -41.46
CA ASP A 95 11.52 -6.39 -42.22
C ASP A 95 10.76 -6.64 -43.53
N LYS A 96 9.43 -6.48 -43.51
CA LYS A 96 8.62 -6.60 -44.73
C LYS A 96 8.84 -5.45 -45.70
N TYR A 97 9.00 -4.23 -45.19
CA TYR A 97 9.27 -3.07 -46.01
C TYR A 97 10.67 -3.11 -46.64
N GLU A 98 11.65 -3.66 -45.92
CA GLU A 98 13.00 -3.85 -46.47
C GLU A 98 12.99 -4.83 -47.66
N LYS A 99 12.16 -5.90 -47.57
CA LYS A 99 12.02 -6.89 -48.65
C LYS A 99 11.16 -6.42 -49.82
N ASP A 100 10.09 -5.69 -49.54
CA ASP A 100 9.14 -5.18 -50.51
C ASP A 100 8.86 -3.71 -50.17
N LYS A 101 9.54 -2.81 -50.87
CA LYS A 101 9.47 -1.36 -50.68
C LYS A 101 8.12 -0.73 -51.14
N SER A 102 7.04 -1.52 -51.06
CA SER A 102 5.72 -1.04 -51.43
C SER A 102 5.22 0.08 -50.47
N PRO A 103 4.48 1.07 -51.00
CA PRO A 103 3.91 2.16 -50.19
C PRO A 103 3.01 1.65 -49.05
N ARG A 104 2.37 0.51 -49.26
CA ARG A 104 1.52 -0.15 -48.24
C ARG A 104 2.31 -0.64 -47.05
N ASN A 105 3.50 -1.24 -47.26
CA ASN A 105 4.36 -1.72 -46.22
C ASN A 105 5.02 -0.56 -45.47
N LYS A 106 5.42 0.52 -46.18
CA LYS A 106 5.91 1.75 -45.58
C LYS A 106 4.90 2.35 -44.62
N ASN A 107 3.66 2.56 -45.02
CA ASN A 107 2.61 3.14 -44.20
C ASN A 107 2.31 2.27 -42.94
N LYS A 108 2.40 0.93 -43.02
CA LYS A 108 2.23 0.03 -41.87
C LYS A 108 3.40 0.13 -40.88
N ALA A 109 4.62 0.23 -41.38
CA ALA A 109 5.82 0.41 -40.57
C ALA A 109 5.74 1.74 -39.78
N GLU A 110 5.53 2.84 -40.47
CA GLU A 110 5.41 4.18 -39.89
C GLU A 110 4.30 4.28 -38.85
N LYS A 111 3.11 3.74 -39.16
CA LYS A 111 1.98 3.70 -38.20
C LYS A 111 2.31 2.88 -36.94
N SER A 112 3.02 1.77 -37.08
CA SER A 112 3.42 0.92 -35.98
C SER A 112 4.49 1.58 -35.11
N GLU A 113 5.45 2.23 -35.76
CA GLU A 113 6.52 2.97 -35.09
C GLU A 113 5.97 4.16 -34.30
N LYS A 114 5.09 4.98 -34.88
CA LYS A 114 4.40 6.08 -34.20
C LYS A 114 3.66 5.57 -32.95
N LYS A 115 2.96 4.45 -33.06
CA LYS A 115 2.27 3.84 -31.92
C LYS A 115 3.23 3.37 -30.83
N SER A 116 4.38 2.83 -31.19
CA SER A 116 5.41 2.43 -30.23
C SER A 116 5.99 3.63 -29.50
N ALA A 117 6.26 4.73 -30.22
CA ALA A 117 6.74 5.98 -29.64
C ALA A 117 5.72 6.58 -28.64
N GLU A 118 4.43 6.59 -28.97
CA GLU A 118 3.37 7.04 -28.06
C GLU A 118 3.31 6.20 -26.77
N LEU A 119 3.40 4.87 -26.90
CA LEU A 119 3.41 3.97 -25.74
C LEU A 119 4.66 4.14 -24.89
N LEU A 120 5.81 4.38 -25.50
CA LEU A 120 7.07 4.66 -24.80
C LEU A 120 6.97 5.95 -23.96
N ASN A 121 6.46 7.02 -24.57
CA ASN A 121 6.26 8.29 -23.87
C ASN A 121 5.28 8.13 -22.70
N LYS A 122 4.18 7.41 -22.89
CA LYS A 122 3.23 7.10 -21.82
C LYS A 122 3.88 6.31 -20.71
N SER A 123 4.71 5.32 -21.03
CA SER A 123 5.47 4.52 -20.07
C SER A 123 6.42 5.39 -19.22
N LYS A 124 7.15 6.30 -19.86
CA LYS A 124 8.06 7.24 -19.16
C LYS A 124 7.31 8.14 -18.16
N LEU A 125 6.15 8.69 -18.56
CA LEU A 125 5.32 9.52 -17.69
C LEU A 125 4.79 8.73 -16.47
N GLN A 126 4.36 7.48 -16.70
CA GLN A 126 3.92 6.61 -15.63
C GLN A 126 5.06 6.27 -14.65
N ALA A 127 6.26 5.97 -15.15
CA ALA A 127 7.44 5.74 -14.33
C ALA A 127 7.78 6.94 -13.44
N LYS A 128 7.72 8.16 -13.99
CA LYS A 128 7.91 9.41 -13.24
C LYS A 128 6.87 9.53 -12.12
N SER A 129 5.59 9.36 -12.43
CA SER A 129 4.51 9.44 -11.44
C SER A 129 4.66 8.43 -10.28
N ILE A 130 5.17 7.22 -10.56
CA ILE A 130 5.48 6.22 -9.53
C ILE A 130 6.61 6.72 -8.64
N LYS A 131 7.73 7.18 -9.22
CA LYS A 131 8.87 7.73 -8.45
C LYS A 131 8.44 8.90 -7.55
N ASP A 132 7.60 9.80 -8.05
CA ASP A 132 7.08 10.93 -7.27
C ASP A 132 6.21 10.44 -6.10
N THR A 133 5.39 9.41 -6.32
CA THR A 133 4.55 8.83 -5.28
C THR A 133 5.39 8.13 -4.21
N ASP A 134 6.43 7.37 -4.61
CA ASP A 134 7.35 6.70 -3.70
C ASP A 134 8.16 7.71 -2.87
N SER A 135 8.56 8.83 -3.48
CA SER A 135 9.20 9.95 -2.76
C SER A 135 8.26 10.52 -1.68
N LYS A 136 6.97 10.67 -1.99
CA LYS A 136 5.96 11.13 -1.01
C LYS A 136 5.78 10.12 0.13
N ILE A 137 5.79 8.82 -0.17
CA ILE A 137 5.74 7.77 0.87
C ILE A 137 6.93 7.90 1.81
N ARG A 138 8.14 8.04 1.30
CA ARG A 138 9.35 8.24 2.12
C ARG A 138 9.24 9.49 3.00
N LYS A 139 8.90 10.65 2.42
CA LYS A 139 8.74 11.89 3.17
C LYS A 139 7.67 11.79 4.27
N THR A 140 6.54 11.11 3.98
CA THR A 140 5.48 10.89 4.98
C THR A 140 5.93 9.94 6.09
N THR A 141 6.69 8.90 5.75
CA THR A 141 7.28 7.98 6.73
C THR A 141 8.26 8.72 7.64
N ASP A 142 9.16 9.52 7.08
CA ASP A 142 10.13 10.32 7.84
C ASP A 142 9.43 11.33 8.76
N ALA A 143 8.37 11.99 8.28
CA ALA A 143 7.57 12.91 9.08
C ALA A 143 6.88 12.19 10.25
N ALA A 144 6.36 10.98 10.02
CA ALA A 144 5.75 10.16 11.08
C ALA A 144 6.79 9.76 12.14
N LEU A 145 7.99 9.32 11.71
CA LEU A 145 9.09 8.96 12.61
C LEU A 145 9.54 10.16 13.44
N LYS A 146 9.75 11.32 12.83
CA LYS A 146 10.09 12.59 13.53
C LYS A 146 9.01 13.02 14.50
N SER A 147 7.75 12.67 14.25
CA SER A 147 6.61 12.95 15.15
C SER A 147 6.45 11.91 16.28
N GLY A 148 7.41 11.00 16.47
CA GLY A 148 7.40 10.00 17.53
C GLY A 148 6.51 8.78 17.25
N TYR A 149 6.27 8.46 15.96
CA TYR A 149 5.55 7.26 15.57
C TYR A 149 6.48 6.24 14.91
N ASN A 150 6.24 4.96 15.17
CA ASN A 150 6.86 3.87 14.42
C ASN A 150 5.98 3.51 13.22
N VAL A 151 6.60 3.31 12.07
CA VAL A 151 5.95 2.89 10.83
C VAL A 151 6.43 1.50 10.47
N SER A 152 5.52 0.55 10.39
CA SER A 152 5.77 -0.79 9.88
C SER A 152 4.98 -1.05 8.61
N ALA A 153 5.56 -1.78 7.67
CA ALA A 153 4.93 -2.13 6.41
C ALA A 153 4.85 -3.65 6.27
N ARG A 154 3.66 -4.17 6.00
CA ARG A 154 3.44 -5.57 5.63
C ARG A 154 3.20 -5.65 4.13
N LYS A 155 3.95 -6.50 3.44
CA LYS A 155 3.74 -6.78 2.02
C LYS A 155 2.40 -7.46 1.80
N ILE A 156 1.66 -6.98 0.81
CA ILE A 156 0.38 -7.55 0.39
C ILE A 156 0.31 -7.58 -1.13
N TYR A 157 -0.39 -8.55 -1.68
CA TYR A 157 -0.72 -8.54 -3.11
C TYR A 157 -2.02 -7.74 -3.30
N ARG A 158 -2.03 -6.88 -4.31
CA ARG A 158 -3.21 -6.13 -4.73
C ARG A 158 -3.62 -6.56 -6.13
N ASN A 159 -4.84 -7.05 -6.25
CA ASN A 159 -5.46 -7.26 -7.55
C ASN A 159 -6.10 -5.93 -7.99
N HIS A 160 -5.71 -5.41 -9.15
CA HIS A 160 -6.20 -4.14 -9.68
C HIS A 160 -7.36 -4.29 -10.66
N ASP A 161 -7.78 -5.50 -10.93
CA ASP A 161 -8.95 -5.79 -11.79
C ASP A 161 -10.18 -6.24 -11.03
N ASN A 162 -10.20 -6.10 -9.69
CA ASN A 162 -11.33 -6.53 -8.85
C ASN A 162 -12.69 -6.01 -9.35
N ALA A 163 -12.74 -4.74 -9.80
CA ALA A 163 -14.00 -4.18 -10.31
C ALA A 163 -14.50 -4.91 -11.56
N ARG A 164 -13.60 -5.34 -12.46
CA ARG A 164 -13.95 -6.14 -13.63
C ARG A 164 -14.30 -7.58 -13.25
N ASP A 165 -13.60 -8.15 -12.27
CA ASP A 165 -13.88 -9.48 -11.77
C ASP A 165 -15.24 -9.51 -11.12
N PHE A 166 -15.57 -8.52 -10.27
CA PHE A 166 -16.89 -8.37 -9.68
C PHE A 166 -18.00 -8.17 -10.74
N ALA A 167 -17.77 -7.29 -11.72
CA ALA A 167 -18.73 -7.09 -12.81
C ALA A 167 -18.92 -8.37 -13.63
N SER A 168 -17.85 -9.11 -13.90
CA SER A 168 -17.92 -10.40 -14.62
C SER A 168 -18.70 -11.45 -13.84
N ILE A 169 -18.53 -11.51 -12.52
CA ILE A 169 -19.28 -12.41 -11.64
C ILE A 169 -20.74 -11.99 -11.58
N ALA A 170 -21.02 -10.69 -11.43
CA ALA A 170 -22.36 -10.17 -11.31
C ALA A 170 -23.20 -10.39 -12.59
N LEU A 171 -22.57 -10.28 -13.77
CA LEU A 171 -23.25 -10.41 -15.06
C LEU A 171 -23.31 -11.86 -15.58
N PHE A 172 -22.29 -12.66 -15.32
CA PHE A 172 -22.11 -13.98 -15.96
C PHE A 172 -21.75 -15.11 -14.98
N GLY A 173 -21.76 -14.83 -13.67
CA GLY A 173 -21.37 -15.80 -12.64
C GLY A 173 -19.89 -16.22 -12.69
N ILE A 174 -19.59 -17.38 -12.10
CA ILE A 174 -18.23 -17.96 -12.07
C ILE A 174 -17.63 -18.16 -13.48
N PRO A 175 -18.40 -18.62 -14.50
CA PRO A 175 -17.89 -18.71 -15.87
C PRO A 175 -17.42 -17.38 -16.43
N GLY A 176 -18.09 -16.26 -16.11
CA GLY A 176 -17.69 -14.93 -16.52
C GLY A 176 -16.34 -14.50 -15.91
N LEU A 177 -16.10 -14.83 -14.64
CA LEU A 177 -14.81 -14.61 -14.00
C LEU A 177 -13.70 -15.40 -14.70
N ALA A 178 -13.93 -16.69 -14.96
CA ALA A 178 -12.97 -17.55 -15.65
C ALA A 178 -12.63 -17.03 -17.05
N ALA A 179 -13.62 -16.59 -17.82
CA ALA A 179 -13.44 -15.99 -19.14
C ALA A 179 -12.65 -14.66 -19.06
N ASN A 180 -12.94 -13.81 -18.07
CA ASN A 180 -12.19 -12.57 -17.87
C ASN A 180 -10.72 -12.83 -17.47
N MET A 181 -10.49 -13.80 -16.60
CA MET A 181 -9.13 -14.23 -16.24
C MET A 181 -8.38 -14.80 -17.44
N ALA A 182 -9.01 -15.67 -18.25
CA ALA A 182 -8.40 -16.22 -19.46
C ALA A 182 -8.08 -15.11 -20.48
N TYR A 183 -8.99 -14.17 -20.69
CA TYR A 183 -8.75 -13.00 -21.56
C TYR A 183 -7.58 -12.15 -21.08
N ASN A 184 -7.53 -11.87 -19.78
CA ASN A 184 -6.46 -11.07 -19.20
C ASN A 184 -5.11 -11.81 -19.27
N ASN A 185 -5.09 -13.11 -19.06
CA ASN A 185 -3.91 -13.96 -19.22
C ASN A 185 -3.42 -13.97 -20.66
N LYS A 186 -4.32 -14.11 -21.64
CA LYS A 186 -3.99 -14.03 -23.07
C LYS A 186 -3.47 -12.66 -23.47
N LYS A 187 -4.05 -11.60 -22.92
CA LYS A 187 -3.72 -10.22 -23.28
C LYS A 187 -2.44 -9.73 -22.65
N TYR A 188 -2.19 -10.05 -21.39
CA TYR A 188 -1.07 -9.52 -20.62
C TYR A 188 0.01 -10.56 -20.30
N GLY A 189 -0.29 -11.85 -20.47
CA GLY A 189 0.61 -12.98 -20.16
C GLY A 189 0.75 -13.21 -18.65
N HIS A 190 1.15 -14.44 -18.30
CA HIS A 190 1.38 -14.82 -16.90
C HIS A 190 2.70 -14.25 -16.38
N ASN A 191 3.75 -14.29 -17.21
CA ASN A 191 5.08 -13.80 -16.86
C ASN A 191 5.54 -12.86 -17.96
N TYR A 192 5.38 -11.59 -17.70
CA TYR A 192 5.71 -10.54 -18.61
C TYR A 192 6.97 -9.83 -18.13
N PRO A 193 8.01 -9.69 -18.99
CA PRO A 193 9.18 -8.91 -18.64
C PRO A 193 8.80 -7.45 -18.53
N ALA A 194 8.79 -6.92 -17.32
CA ALA A 194 8.60 -5.51 -17.06
C ALA A 194 9.93 -4.87 -16.67
N LYS A 195 10.33 -3.83 -17.39
CA LYS A 195 11.46 -3.00 -17.00
C LYS A 195 11.02 -2.12 -15.84
N ASN A 196 11.62 -2.32 -14.68
CA ASN A 196 11.35 -1.49 -13.52
C ASN A 196 11.86 -0.05 -13.72
N PRO A 197 11.38 0.93 -12.93
CA PRO A 197 11.91 2.30 -12.98
C PRO A 197 13.41 2.42 -12.72
N ASN A 198 14.02 1.43 -12.05
CA ASN A 198 15.46 1.34 -11.80
C ASN A 198 16.26 0.64 -12.90
N GLY A 199 15.60 0.27 -14.01
CA GLY A 199 16.23 -0.39 -15.15
C GLY A 199 16.30 -1.91 -15.09
N SER A 200 16.04 -2.55 -13.93
CA SER A 200 16.00 -4.01 -13.82
C SER A 200 14.78 -4.61 -14.52
N ILE A 201 14.94 -5.82 -15.08
CA ILE A 201 13.85 -6.57 -15.70
C ILE A 201 13.31 -7.56 -14.67
N THR A 202 12.01 -7.47 -14.40
CA THR A 202 11.30 -8.46 -13.57
C THR A 202 10.14 -9.05 -14.34
N TYR A 203 9.91 -10.34 -14.14
CA TYR A 203 8.73 -11.03 -14.67
C TYR A 203 7.60 -10.90 -13.66
N GLN A 204 6.61 -10.10 -13.97
CA GLN A 204 5.51 -9.83 -13.05
C GLN A 204 4.17 -9.90 -13.76
N ASN A 205 3.15 -10.38 -13.05
CA ASN A 205 1.78 -10.30 -13.52
C ASN A 205 1.23 -8.88 -13.29
N PRO A 206 0.85 -8.14 -14.34
CA PRO A 206 0.33 -6.78 -14.21
C PRO A 206 -1.01 -6.69 -13.48
N MET A 207 -1.67 -7.83 -13.23
CA MET A 207 -2.91 -7.89 -12.46
C MET A 207 -2.66 -8.02 -10.96
N MET A 208 -1.56 -8.66 -10.57
CA MET A 208 -1.19 -8.86 -9.17
C MET A 208 0.11 -8.13 -8.86
N VAL A 209 -0.01 -6.96 -8.29
CA VAL A 209 1.15 -6.13 -7.93
C VAL A 209 1.34 -6.13 -6.42
N GLN A 210 2.59 -6.29 -6.01
CA GLN A 210 2.96 -6.24 -4.62
C GLN A 210 2.88 -4.79 -4.12
N GLY A 211 2.07 -4.57 -3.10
CA GLY A 211 1.99 -3.32 -2.36
C GLY A 211 2.30 -3.55 -0.89
N ASN A 212 2.12 -2.51 -0.09
CA ASN A 212 2.31 -2.55 1.34
C ASN A 212 1.03 -2.13 2.08
N LYS A 213 0.82 -2.72 3.25
CA LYS A 213 -0.14 -2.23 4.24
C LYS A 213 0.66 -1.63 5.38
N TYR A 214 0.55 -0.33 5.55
CA TYR A 214 1.25 0.40 6.60
C TYR A 214 0.47 0.35 7.91
N ARG A 215 1.20 0.18 9.00
CA ARG A 215 0.72 0.31 10.37
C ARG A 215 1.56 1.34 11.09
N VAL A 216 0.91 2.36 11.62
CA VAL A 216 1.55 3.43 12.40
C VAL A 216 1.23 3.19 13.88
N THR A 217 2.25 3.14 14.72
CA THR A 217 2.14 2.96 16.17
C THR A 217 2.94 4.04 16.86
N LYS A 218 2.52 4.43 18.07
CA LYS A 218 3.32 5.39 18.86
C LYS A 218 4.62 4.72 19.31
N ASN A 219 5.73 5.44 19.20
CA ASN A 219 6.99 4.96 19.74
C ASN A 219 6.95 5.07 21.27
N LYS A 220 7.08 3.95 21.95
CA LYS A 220 7.07 3.92 23.42
C LYS A 220 8.27 4.65 24.03
N TYR A 221 9.37 4.72 23.29
CA TYR A 221 10.63 5.33 23.75
C TYR A 221 10.69 6.84 23.48
N ALA A 222 9.95 7.35 22.51
CA ALA A 222 9.91 8.78 22.21
C ALA A 222 9.38 9.61 23.38
N ASP A 223 8.47 9.05 24.18
CA ASP A 223 7.97 9.73 25.39
C ASP A 223 9.04 9.76 26.50
N ALA A 224 9.86 8.70 26.61
CA ALA A 224 10.95 8.64 27.58
C ALA A 224 12.11 9.59 27.20
N GLU A 225 12.46 9.68 25.93
CA GLU A 225 13.44 10.65 25.43
C GLU A 225 12.95 12.10 25.56
N TYR A 226 11.68 12.35 25.27
CA TYR A 226 11.08 13.66 25.44
C TYR A 226 11.01 14.05 26.93
N ALA A 227 10.64 13.13 27.81
CA ALA A 227 10.63 13.34 29.26
C ALA A 227 12.05 13.60 29.80
N ARG A 228 13.08 12.85 29.34
CA ARG A 228 14.48 13.12 29.67
C ARG A 228 14.93 14.48 29.18
N SER A 229 14.62 14.85 27.93
CA SER A 229 14.97 16.17 27.38
C SER A 229 14.30 17.33 28.11
N LEU A 230 13.09 17.12 28.65
CA LEU A 230 12.41 18.11 29.50
C LEU A 230 13.06 18.20 30.87
N ALA A 231 13.41 17.07 31.50
CA ALA A 231 14.11 17.03 32.79
C ALA A 231 15.46 17.76 32.68
N GLU A 232 16.26 17.47 31.66
CA GLU A 232 17.53 18.17 31.40
C GLU A 232 17.37 19.69 31.21
N LYS A 233 16.29 20.13 30.56
CA LYS A 233 15.99 21.56 30.38
C LYS A 233 15.58 22.23 31.70
N VAL A 234 14.90 21.51 32.58
CA VAL A 234 14.50 22.01 33.90
C VAL A 234 15.73 22.13 34.80
N ASP A 235 16.62 21.13 34.79
CA ASP A 235 17.84 21.16 35.60
C ASP A 235 18.78 22.29 35.15
N LYS A 236 19.00 22.43 33.84
CA LYS A 236 19.78 23.57 33.29
C LYS A 236 19.21 24.96 33.58
N ARG A 237 17.93 25.05 33.97
CA ARG A 237 17.32 26.32 34.41
C ARG A 237 17.52 26.56 35.92
N LYS A 238 17.66 25.50 36.72
CA LYS A 238 17.95 25.61 38.15
C LYS A 238 19.39 26.03 38.37
N ASP A 239 20.32 25.57 37.55
CA ASP A 239 21.76 25.91 37.63
C ASP A 239 22.08 27.34 37.17
N LYS A 240 21.09 28.05 36.59
CA LYS A 240 21.22 29.45 36.15
C LYS A 240 20.57 30.47 37.08
N LYS A 241 20.04 30.05 38.23
CA LYS A 241 19.54 30.92 39.30
C LYS A 241 20.46 30.80 40.53
#